data_88c43387dff65434d6394379b916492c
#
_entry.id   88c43387dff65434d6394379b916492c
#
_cell.length_a   1.000
_cell.length_b   1.000
_cell.length_c   1.000
_cell.angle_alpha   90.00
_cell.angle_beta   90.00
_cell.angle_gamma   90.00
#
_symmetry.space_group_name_H-M   'P 1'
#
loop_
_entity.id
_entity.type
_entity.pdbx_description
1 polymer ?
#
loop_
_entity_poly.entity_id
_entity_poly.type
_entity_poly.pdbx_seq_one_letter_code
_entity_poly.pdbx_strand_id
1 'polypeptide(L)'
;MSFFTTNDLVKINFHDYGIQLNQPLILIGGYSSSEVTWFAQIETFVNAGYRVITYDHRSHGDSQQVDYGLTLHRLAMDLKELIDYLQLKNVVLIGHSMGAATIMAYEELFTDENVSAIITEDQAPTFFKSADWLNGQYGKTLTELSVFI
;
A
#
# COMPACT_ATOMS: atom_id res chain seq x y z
N MET A 1 16.44 9.78 0.72
CA MET A 1 15.96 8.96 -0.40
C MET A 1 16.73 7.64 -0.36
N SER A 2 16.03 6.55 -0.19
CA SER A 2 16.61 5.21 -0.15
C SER A 2 15.88 4.32 -1.15
N PHE A 3 16.55 3.28 -1.65
CA PHE A 3 15.96 2.33 -2.58
C PHE A 3 16.20 0.91 -2.11
N PHE A 4 15.21 0.04 -2.30
CA PHE A 4 15.45 -1.39 -2.32
C PHE A 4 15.11 -1.95 -3.71
N THR A 5 15.58 -3.15 -4.00
CA THR A 5 15.34 -3.81 -5.28
C THR A 5 14.46 -5.03 -5.04
N THR A 6 13.34 -5.10 -5.76
CA THR A 6 12.41 -6.22 -5.68
C THR A 6 12.96 -7.49 -6.34
N ASN A 7 12.31 -8.64 -6.11
CA ASN A 7 12.73 -9.92 -6.69
C ASN A 7 12.66 -9.95 -8.23
N ASP A 8 11.83 -9.07 -8.84
CA ASP A 8 11.74 -8.87 -10.29
C ASP A 8 12.57 -7.66 -10.78
N LEU A 9 13.56 -7.24 -9.96
CA LEU A 9 14.59 -6.23 -10.26
C LEU A 9 14.09 -4.80 -10.45
N VAL A 10 12.93 -4.45 -9.88
CA VAL A 10 12.42 -3.07 -9.87
C VAL A 10 12.95 -2.33 -8.65
N LYS A 11 13.46 -1.11 -8.85
CA LYS A 11 13.91 -0.23 -7.76
C LYS A 11 12.72 0.55 -7.20
N ILE A 12 12.45 0.37 -5.93
CA ILE A 12 11.38 1.03 -5.19
C ILE A 12 12.00 2.07 -4.24
N ASN A 13 11.56 3.32 -4.38
CA ASN A 13 11.93 4.40 -3.49
C ASN A 13 11.18 4.29 -2.16
N PHE A 14 11.89 4.53 -1.05
CA PHE A 14 11.27 4.62 0.27
C PHE A 14 12.00 5.62 1.17
N HIS A 15 11.30 6.06 2.21
CA HIS A 15 11.86 6.87 3.29
C HIS A 15 11.51 6.23 4.64
N ASP A 16 12.40 6.39 5.59
CA ASP A 16 12.34 5.79 6.91
C ASP A 16 12.61 6.87 7.96
N TYR A 17 11.59 7.22 8.72
CA TYR A 17 11.59 8.34 9.65
C TYR A 17 11.43 7.87 11.10
N GLY A 18 12.07 8.58 12.02
CA GLY A 18 11.95 8.31 13.45
C GLY A 18 12.98 7.31 13.96
N ILE A 19 12.69 6.70 15.10
CA ILE A 19 13.61 5.79 15.79
C ILE A 19 13.33 4.35 15.34
N GLN A 20 14.36 3.66 14.87
CA GLN A 20 14.25 2.30 14.30
C GLN A 20 13.65 1.25 15.26
N LEU A 21 13.78 1.44 16.58
CA LEU A 21 13.25 0.53 17.58
C LEU A 21 11.76 0.75 17.89
N ASN A 22 11.19 1.83 17.41
CA ASN A 22 9.77 2.12 17.60
C ASN A 22 8.88 1.23 16.72
N GLN A 23 7.59 1.15 17.07
CA GLN A 23 6.62 0.41 16.28
C GLN A 23 6.57 0.95 14.85
N PRO A 24 6.79 0.10 13.83
CA PRO A 24 6.76 0.54 12.45
C PRO A 24 5.34 0.80 11.96
N LEU A 25 5.19 1.88 11.20
CA LEU A 25 3.97 2.30 10.54
C LEU A 25 4.31 2.61 9.08
N ILE A 26 3.64 1.94 8.12
CA ILE A 26 3.84 2.17 6.69
C ILE A 26 2.65 2.94 6.13
N LEU A 27 2.93 4.06 5.47
CA LEU A 27 1.95 4.89 4.78
C LEU A 27 2.00 4.60 3.28
N ILE A 28 0.87 4.18 2.70
CA ILE A 28 0.77 3.63 1.35
C ILE A 28 -0.15 4.52 0.52
N GLY A 29 0.42 5.15 -0.50
CA GLY A 29 -0.29 6.11 -1.35
C GLY A 29 -1.27 5.48 -2.33
N GLY A 30 -2.16 6.32 -2.88
CA GLY A 30 -3.12 5.94 -3.91
C GLY A 30 -2.53 5.99 -5.33
N TYR A 31 -3.38 5.76 -6.32
CA TYR A 31 -3.02 5.89 -7.73
C TYR A 31 -2.60 7.33 -8.06
N SER A 32 -1.58 7.48 -8.88
CA SER A 32 -0.98 8.78 -9.27
C SER A 32 -0.47 9.63 -8.10
N SER A 33 -0.32 9.07 -6.89
CA SER A 33 0.31 9.74 -5.76
C SER A 33 1.76 9.29 -5.56
N SER A 34 2.47 10.02 -4.71
CA SER A 34 3.80 9.65 -4.24
C SER A 34 3.84 9.71 -2.72
N GLU A 35 4.94 9.30 -2.11
CA GLU A 35 5.17 9.37 -0.67
C GLU A 35 4.96 10.79 -0.10
N VAL A 36 5.18 11.82 -0.92
CA VAL A 36 4.99 13.24 -0.54
C VAL A 36 3.54 13.55 -0.12
N THR A 37 2.57 12.78 -0.56
CA THR A 37 1.16 12.94 -0.14
C THR A 37 1.00 12.89 1.38
N TRP A 38 1.89 12.19 2.08
CA TRP A 38 1.85 11.96 3.51
C TRP A 38 2.62 13.00 4.35
N PHE A 39 3.11 14.10 3.74
CA PHE A 39 4.00 15.05 4.40
C PHE A 39 3.46 15.59 5.75
N ALA A 40 2.16 15.81 5.85
CA ALA A 40 1.53 16.34 7.07
C ALA A 40 1.36 15.26 8.17
N GLN A 41 1.23 14.00 7.79
CA GLN A 41 1.02 12.88 8.71
C GLN A 41 2.34 12.35 9.28
N ILE A 42 3.43 12.41 8.50
CA ILE A 42 4.74 11.88 8.89
C ILE A 42 5.20 12.47 10.23
N GLU A 43 5.24 13.80 10.34
CA GLU A 43 5.68 14.47 11.57
C GLU A 43 4.79 14.12 12.77
N THR A 44 3.48 14.05 12.56
CA THR A 44 2.51 13.70 13.61
C THR A 44 2.77 12.30 14.16
N PHE A 45 2.95 11.31 13.31
CA PHE A 45 3.19 9.93 13.73
C PHE A 45 4.59 9.74 14.34
N VAL A 46 5.62 10.40 13.79
CA VAL A 46 6.97 10.38 14.38
C VAL A 46 6.94 10.97 15.80
N ASN A 47 6.27 12.11 16.00
CA ASN A 47 6.12 12.74 17.31
C ASN A 47 5.27 11.89 18.28
N ALA A 48 4.35 11.07 17.75
CA ALA A 48 3.60 10.10 18.55
C ALA A 48 4.41 8.82 18.90
N GLY A 49 5.66 8.74 18.45
CA GLY A 49 6.56 7.64 18.81
C GLY A 49 6.54 6.45 17.84
N TYR A 50 6.08 6.62 16.61
CA TYR A 50 6.17 5.60 15.58
C TYR A 50 7.46 5.72 14.75
N ARG A 51 7.95 4.61 14.22
CA ARG A 51 8.86 4.57 13.09
C ARG A 51 8.03 4.62 11.82
N VAL A 52 8.06 5.72 11.09
CA VAL A 52 7.21 5.93 9.91
C VAL A 52 7.98 5.60 8.65
N ILE A 53 7.44 4.71 7.83
CA ILE A 53 7.96 4.36 6.52
C ILE A 53 6.97 4.83 5.46
N THR A 54 7.47 5.49 4.41
CA THR A 54 6.71 5.80 3.20
C THR A 54 7.42 5.18 2.01
N TYR A 55 6.70 4.82 0.96
CA TYR A 55 7.31 4.36 -0.28
C TYR A 55 6.45 4.74 -1.48
N ASP A 56 7.07 4.81 -2.64
CA ASP A 56 6.39 4.98 -3.91
C ASP A 56 6.13 3.61 -4.54
N HIS A 57 4.89 3.35 -4.94
CA HIS A 57 4.60 2.17 -5.75
C HIS A 57 5.47 2.14 -7.01
N ARG A 58 5.72 0.97 -7.60
CA ARG A 58 6.33 0.89 -8.93
C ARG A 58 5.58 1.79 -9.91
N SER A 59 6.30 2.46 -10.79
CA SER A 59 5.79 3.46 -11.75
C SER A 59 5.13 4.70 -11.13
N HIS A 60 5.36 4.96 -9.84
CA HIS A 60 4.94 6.17 -9.14
C HIS A 60 6.13 6.89 -8.51
N GLY A 61 6.00 8.20 -8.31
CA GLY A 61 7.00 9.03 -7.65
C GLY A 61 8.41 8.81 -8.20
N ASP A 62 9.35 8.55 -7.28
CA ASP A 62 10.75 8.31 -7.59
C ASP A 62 11.09 6.81 -7.79
N SER A 63 10.10 5.93 -7.68
CA SER A 63 10.29 4.51 -8.00
C SER A 63 10.47 4.28 -9.50
N GLN A 64 11.15 3.19 -9.84
CA GLN A 64 11.43 2.86 -11.24
C GLN A 64 10.16 2.75 -12.06
N GLN A 65 10.17 3.39 -13.23
CA GLN A 65 9.10 3.27 -14.23
C GLN A 65 9.20 1.93 -14.95
N VAL A 66 8.12 1.18 -14.96
CA VAL A 66 7.99 -0.11 -15.64
C VAL A 66 6.59 -0.23 -16.26
N ASP A 67 6.44 -1.05 -17.27
CA ASP A 67 5.17 -1.33 -17.97
C ASP A 67 4.59 -2.72 -17.63
N TYR A 68 5.13 -3.37 -16.61
CA TYR A 68 4.72 -4.69 -16.15
C TYR A 68 4.48 -4.72 -14.63
N GLY A 69 3.77 -5.74 -14.16
CA GLY A 69 3.51 -5.92 -12.74
C GLY A 69 2.61 -4.84 -12.13
N LEU A 70 1.79 -4.15 -12.95
CA LEU A 70 0.87 -3.11 -12.50
C LEU A 70 -0.46 -3.70 -12.04
N THR A 71 -0.38 -4.64 -11.11
CA THR A 71 -1.54 -5.32 -10.49
C THR A 71 -1.47 -5.23 -8.98
N LEU A 72 -2.62 -5.21 -8.31
CA LEU A 72 -2.67 -5.13 -6.84
C LEU A 72 -1.87 -6.24 -6.15
N HIS A 73 -1.90 -7.47 -6.67
CA HIS A 73 -1.13 -8.58 -6.12
C HIS A 73 0.39 -8.36 -6.24
N ARG A 74 0.86 -7.73 -7.34
CA ARG A 74 2.28 -7.39 -7.45
C ARG A 74 2.65 -6.23 -6.53
N LEU A 75 1.78 -5.23 -6.38
CA LEU A 75 2.00 -4.14 -5.41
C LEU A 75 2.04 -4.68 -3.97
N ALA A 76 1.19 -5.64 -3.65
CA ALA A 76 1.22 -6.34 -2.36
C ALA A 76 2.52 -7.12 -2.14
N MET A 77 3.06 -7.75 -3.19
CA MET A 77 4.38 -8.40 -3.14
C MET A 77 5.48 -7.36 -2.90
N ASP A 78 5.46 -6.20 -3.56
CA ASP A 78 6.42 -5.12 -3.34
C ASP A 78 6.40 -4.64 -1.87
N LEU A 79 5.21 -4.51 -1.29
CA LEU A 79 5.01 -4.18 0.12
C LEU A 79 5.61 -5.28 1.04
N LYS A 80 5.36 -6.55 0.73
CA LYS A 80 5.94 -7.69 1.47
C LYS A 80 7.47 -7.64 1.43
N GLU A 81 8.04 -7.42 0.26
CA GLU A 81 9.48 -7.34 0.06
C GLU A 81 10.12 -6.13 0.78
N LEU A 82 9.40 -4.99 0.87
CA LEU A 82 9.83 -3.85 1.70
C LEU A 82 9.85 -4.20 3.19
N ILE A 83 8.79 -4.85 3.68
CA ILE A 83 8.68 -5.31 5.07
C ILE A 83 9.84 -6.26 5.40
N ASP A 84 10.14 -7.20 4.51
CA ASP A 84 11.23 -8.17 4.68
C ASP A 84 12.61 -7.50 4.60
N TYR A 85 12.80 -6.59 3.63
CA TYR A 85 14.05 -5.85 3.45
C TYR A 85 14.42 -5.04 4.70
N LEU A 86 13.44 -4.39 5.31
CA LEU A 86 13.60 -3.60 6.54
C LEU A 86 13.49 -4.45 7.81
N GLN A 87 13.23 -5.77 7.69
CA GLN A 87 13.06 -6.73 8.79
C GLN A 87 12.00 -6.28 9.81
N LEU A 88 10.90 -5.70 9.31
CA LEU A 88 9.84 -5.15 10.15
C LEU A 88 8.97 -6.25 10.76
N LYS A 89 8.49 -6.00 11.99
CA LYS A 89 7.55 -6.84 12.72
C LYS A 89 6.48 -5.96 13.37
N ASN A 90 5.28 -6.53 13.57
CA ASN A 90 4.15 -5.82 14.18
C ASN A 90 3.82 -4.48 13.48
N VAL A 91 3.86 -4.47 12.15
CA VAL A 91 3.67 -3.27 11.35
C VAL A 91 2.22 -2.79 11.40
N VAL A 92 2.03 -1.48 11.52
CA VAL A 92 0.74 -0.84 11.22
C VAL A 92 0.75 -0.40 9.76
N LEU A 93 -0.24 -0.81 8.97
CA LEU A 93 -0.40 -0.41 7.58
C LEU A 93 -1.52 0.61 7.45
N ILE A 94 -1.25 1.75 6.85
CA ILE A 94 -2.26 2.77 6.52
C ILE A 94 -2.22 2.99 5.00
N GLY A 95 -3.32 2.71 4.33
CA GLY A 95 -3.42 2.84 2.88
C GLY A 95 -4.58 3.72 2.44
N HIS A 96 -4.31 4.64 1.51
CA HIS A 96 -5.31 5.46 0.86
C HIS A 96 -5.63 4.92 -0.54
N SER A 97 -6.91 4.76 -0.88
CA SER A 97 -7.37 4.38 -2.22
C SER A 97 -6.66 3.12 -2.73
N MET A 98 -5.87 3.16 -3.82
CA MET A 98 -5.09 2.03 -4.32
C MET A 98 -4.13 1.45 -3.26
N GLY A 99 -3.60 2.26 -2.34
CA GLY A 99 -2.80 1.78 -1.21
C GLY A 99 -3.61 0.91 -0.26
N ALA A 100 -4.88 1.25 0.00
CA ALA A 100 -5.79 0.41 0.77
C ALA A 100 -6.11 -0.90 0.04
N ALA A 101 -6.33 -0.85 -1.29
CA ALA A 101 -6.51 -2.05 -2.10
C ALA A 101 -5.24 -2.94 -2.12
N THR A 102 -4.05 -2.32 -2.07
CA THR A 102 -2.78 -3.06 -1.93
C THR A 102 -2.70 -3.79 -0.59
N ILE A 103 -3.16 -3.17 0.52
CA ILE A 103 -3.24 -3.82 1.83
C ILE A 103 -4.20 -5.01 1.79
N MET A 104 -5.38 -4.85 1.18
CA MET A 104 -6.34 -5.96 1.04
C MET A 104 -5.75 -7.14 0.27
N ALA A 105 -5.02 -6.86 -0.83
CA ALA A 105 -4.31 -7.90 -1.57
C ALA A 105 -3.15 -8.52 -0.77
N TYR A 106 -2.50 -7.75 0.10
CA TYR A 106 -1.48 -8.26 1.02
C TYR A 106 -2.08 -9.27 2.00
N GLU A 107 -3.21 -8.91 2.64
CA GLU A 107 -3.94 -9.80 3.57
C GLU A 107 -4.40 -11.11 2.87
N GLU A 108 -4.86 -11.01 1.62
CA GLU A 108 -5.25 -12.18 0.83
C GLU A 108 -4.08 -13.13 0.58
N LEU A 109 -2.87 -12.60 0.30
CA LEU A 109 -1.70 -13.39 -0.08
C LEU A 109 -0.88 -13.88 1.12
N PHE A 110 -0.76 -13.07 2.17
CA PHE A 110 0.20 -13.29 3.26
C PHE A 110 -0.46 -13.35 4.64
N THR A 111 -1.78 -13.19 4.69
CA THR A 111 -2.52 -13.09 5.96
C THR A 111 -1.98 -11.93 6.82
N ASP A 112 -1.96 -12.08 8.14
CA ASP A 112 -1.47 -11.08 9.09
C ASP A 112 0.05 -11.20 9.40
N GLU A 113 0.82 -11.88 8.54
CA GLU A 113 2.26 -12.05 8.76
C GLU A 113 2.95 -10.68 8.92
N ASN A 114 3.57 -10.46 10.08
CA ASN A 114 4.24 -9.22 10.46
C ASN A 114 3.35 -7.96 10.58
N VAL A 115 2.04 -8.06 10.41
CA VAL A 115 1.09 -6.94 10.52
C VAL A 115 0.34 -7.00 11.85
N SER A 116 0.22 -5.87 12.54
CA SER A 116 -0.50 -5.76 13.82
C SER A 116 -1.83 -5.02 13.69
N ALA A 117 -1.94 -4.14 12.70
CA ALA A 117 -3.18 -3.40 12.42
C ALA A 117 -3.18 -2.87 10.98
N ILE A 118 -4.37 -2.71 10.42
CA ILE A 118 -4.58 -2.07 9.13
C ILE A 118 -5.60 -0.94 9.26
N ILE A 119 -5.36 0.15 8.51
CA ILE A 119 -6.29 1.26 8.34
C ILE A 119 -6.43 1.52 6.85
N THR A 120 -7.66 1.49 6.36
CA THR A 120 -7.97 1.75 4.95
C THR A 120 -8.77 3.05 4.83
N GLU A 121 -8.31 3.93 3.94
CA GLU A 121 -8.95 5.20 3.66
C GLU A 121 -9.45 5.24 2.22
N ASP A 122 -10.70 5.66 2.04
CA ASP A 122 -11.33 5.92 0.74
C ASP A 122 -11.23 4.76 -0.26
N GLN A 123 -11.47 3.54 0.22
CA GLN A 123 -11.48 2.32 -0.60
C GLN A 123 -12.53 1.34 -0.09
N ALA A 124 -13.47 0.97 -0.95
CA ALA A 124 -14.40 -0.12 -0.65
C ALA A 124 -13.67 -1.48 -0.69
N PRO A 125 -14.08 -2.44 0.15
CA PRO A 125 -13.47 -3.78 0.16
C PRO A 125 -13.70 -4.56 -1.15
N THR A 126 -14.65 -4.13 -1.99
CA THR A 126 -14.88 -4.68 -3.33
C THR A 126 -15.08 -3.59 -4.36
N PHE A 127 -14.67 -3.84 -5.60
CA PHE A 127 -14.88 -2.91 -6.71
C PHE A 127 -16.30 -2.95 -7.23
N PHE A 128 -16.99 -4.10 -7.14
CA PHE A 128 -18.32 -4.32 -7.73
C PHE A 128 -19.38 -4.51 -6.64
N LYS A 129 -20.61 -4.14 -6.96
CA LYS A 129 -21.78 -4.53 -6.15
C LYS A 129 -22.02 -6.02 -6.25
N SER A 130 -22.45 -6.61 -5.15
CA SER A 130 -22.99 -7.97 -5.08
C SER A 130 -24.30 -7.96 -4.28
N ALA A 131 -24.97 -9.12 -4.20
CA ALA A 131 -26.16 -9.26 -3.38
C ALA A 131 -25.92 -8.93 -1.90
N ASP A 132 -24.72 -9.28 -1.41
CA ASP A 132 -24.34 -9.11 -0.01
C ASP A 132 -23.58 -7.78 0.25
N TRP A 133 -23.22 -7.04 -0.81
CA TRP A 133 -22.47 -5.79 -0.71
C TRP A 133 -22.90 -4.78 -1.78
N LEU A 134 -23.73 -3.81 -1.38
CA LEU A 134 -24.27 -2.80 -2.28
C LEU A 134 -23.34 -1.59 -2.52
N ASN A 135 -22.26 -1.46 -1.73
CA ASN A 135 -21.35 -0.31 -1.71
C ASN A 135 -20.04 -0.57 -2.47
N GLY A 136 -20.09 -1.33 -3.58
CA GLY A 136 -18.92 -1.53 -4.43
C GLY A 136 -18.37 -0.22 -4.99
N GLN A 137 -17.05 -0.11 -5.12
CA GLN A 137 -16.32 1.09 -5.55
C GLN A 137 -16.90 1.73 -6.81
N TYR A 138 -17.23 0.94 -7.83
CA TYR A 138 -17.77 1.46 -9.09
C TYR A 138 -19.28 1.69 -9.08
N GLY A 139 -19.97 1.37 -7.98
CA GLY A 139 -21.41 1.53 -7.87
C GLY A 139 -22.21 0.64 -8.83
N LYS A 140 -21.60 -0.35 -9.47
CA LYS A 140 -22.18 -1.27 -10.46
C LYS A 140 -21.81 -2.71 -10.17
N THR A 141 -22.59 -3.65 -10.71
CA THR A 141 -22.26 -5.07 -10.74
C THR A 141 -21.29 -5.36 -11.89
N LEU A 142 -20.60 -6.50 -11.84
CA LEU A 142 -19.74 -6.95 -12.94
C LEU A 142 -20.54 -7.12 -14.24
N THR A 143 -21.78 -7.62 -14.17
CA THR A 143 -22.66 -7.78 -15.32
C THR A 143 -23.02 -6.45 -15.97
N GLU A 144 -23.29 -5.40 -15.18
CA GLU A 144 -23.59 -4.06 -15.70
C GLU A 144 -22.40 -3.42 -16.42
N LEU A 145 -21.17 -3.76 -16.03
CA LEU A 145 -19.96 -3.27 -16.71
C LEU A 145 -19.63 -4.05 -17.97
N SER A 146 -19.91 -5.35 -18.03
CA SER A 146 -19.61 -6.20 -19.19
C SER A 146 -20.43 -5.84 -20.45
N VAL A 147 -21.46 -4.98 -20.33
CA VAL A 147 -22.24 -4.47 -21.47
C VAL A 147 -21.51 -3.36 -22.24
N PHE A 148 -20.38 -2.85 -21.71
CA PHE A 148 -19.60 -1.75 -22.31
C PHE A 148 -18.30 -2.21 -22.98
N ILE A 149 -18.03 -3.51 -22.99
CA ILE A 149 -16.89 -4.15 -23.66
C ILE A 149 -17.41 -4.92 -24.88
#